data_89995a5b2f59cea56a70241ef235c12e
#
_entry.id   89995a5b2f59cea56a70241ef235c12e
#
_cell.length_a   1.000
_cell.length_b   1.000
_cell.length_c   1.000
_cell.angle_alpha   90.00
_cell.angle_beta   90.00
_cell.angle_gamma   90.00
#
_symmetry.space_group_name_H-M   'P 1'
#
loop_
_entity.id
_entity.type
_entity.pdbx_description
1 polymer ?
#
loop_
_entity_poly.entity_id
_entity_poly.type
_entity_poly.pdbx_seq_one_letter_code
_entity_poly.pdbx_strand_id
1 'polypeptide(L)'
;MLSQSARPLIEATLPTIAERIVDITTDFYARMFKAHPELLDGTFSRANQSSGEQAKALASSIAVFAQHLLASPDTTPERMLARIAHKHTSLGIMPDQYQIVHDHLFSAIASNLEGIITPKIAEAWDEVYWLMANALIKLEQGLYAEQANDKIWMPWRVTEK
;
A
#
# COMPACT_ATOMS: atom_id res chain seq x y z
N MET A 1 11.51 6.52 9.71
CA MET A 1 10.97 7.77 10.27
C MET A 1 10.87 8.84 9.20
N LEU A 2 9.77 9.59 9.20
CA LEU A 2 9.58 10.64 8.21
C LEU A 2 10.62 11.77 8.41
N SER A 3 11.25 12.21 7.32
CA SER A 3 12.25 13.25 7.39
C SER A 3 11.63 14.59 7.78
N GLN A 4 12.46 15.46 8.37
CA GLN A 4 12.00 16.79 8.78
C GLN A 4 11.65 17.67 7.57
N SER A 5 12.32 17.47 6.44
CA SER A 5 12.04 18.23 5.23
C SER A 5 10.73 17.80 4.56
N ALA A 6 10.36 16.53 4.67
CA ALA A 6 9.13 16.02 4.10
C ALA A 6 7.90 16.41 4.94
N ARG A 7 8.06 16.46 6.26
CA ARG A 7 6.95 16.70 7.19
C ARG A 7 6.05 17.89 6.85
N PRO A 8 6.59 19.11 6.68
CA PRO A 8 5.73 20.26 6.35
C PRO A 8 5.04 20.11 5.00
N LEU A 9 5.67 19.41 4.04
CA LEU A 9 5.07 19.18 2.73
C LEU A 9 3.89 18.22 2.83
N ILE A 10 4.04 17.16 3.64
CA ILE A 10 2.95 16.21 3.89
C ILE A 10 1.80 16.90 4.62
N GLU A 11 2.13 17.67 5.66
CA GLU A 11 1.14 18.40 6.45
C GLU A 11 0.32 19.36 5.60
N ALA A 12 0.99 20.09 4.71
CA ALA A 12 0.34 21.07 3.84
C ALA A 12 -0.52 20.41 2.76
N THR A 13 -0.13 19.23 2.26
CA THR A 13 -0.80 18.60 1.12
C THR A 13 -1.76 17.48 1.49
N LEU A 14 -1.68 16.95 2.71
CA LEU A 14 -2.54 15.86 3.14
C LEU A 14 -4.04 16.15 2.96
N PRO A 15 -4.57 17.33 3.35
CA PRO A 15 -5.99 17.60 3.12
C PRO A 15 -6.39 17.56 1.64
N THR A 16 -5.56 18.10 0.77
CA THR A 16 -5.82 18.12 -0.67
C THR A 16 -5.79 16.70 -1.25
N ILE A 17 -4.79 15.93 -0.87
CA ILE A 17 -4.66 14.54 -1.33
C ILE A 17 -5.79 13.69 -0.78
N ALA A 18 -6.13 13.85 0.51
CA ALA A 18 -7.23 13.11 1.12
C ALA A 18 -8.57 13.39 0.43
N GLU A 19 -8.80 14.63 0.04
CA GLU A 19 -10.01 15.02 -0.69
C GLU A 19 -10.10 14.34 -2.05
N ARG A 20 -8.96 14.13 -2.72
CA ARG A 20 -8.89 13.55 -4.06
C ARG A 20 -8.46 12.08 -4.06
N ILE A 21 -8.29 11.50 -2.89
CA ILE A 21 -7.63 10.18 -2.79
C ILE A 21 -8.43 9.07 -3.46
N VAL A 22 -9.76 9.12 -3.42
CA VAL A 22 -10.59 8.09 -4.08
C VAL A 22 -10.45 8.19 -5.60
N ASP A 23 -10.42 9.41 -6.15
CA ASP A 23 -10.19 9.60 -7.59
C ASP A 23 -8.80 9.12 -7.99
N ILE A 24 -7.80 9.44 -7.17
CA ILE A 24 -6.42 9.02 -7.40
C ILE A 24 -6.31 7.50 -7.39
N THR A 25 -6.88 6.84 -6.38
CA THR A 25 -6.77 5.39 -6.25
C THR A 25 -7.60 4.66 -7.30
N THR A 26 -8.73 5.20 -7.71
CA THR A 26 -9.52 4.65 -8.82
C THR A 26 -8.73 4.70 -10.13
N ASP A 27 -8.11 5.84 -10.42
CA ASP A 27 -7.25 6.01 -11.60
C ASP A 27 -6.02 5.09 -11.51
N PHE A 28 -5.43 4.98 -10.33
CA PHE A 28 -4.30 4.09 -10.09
C PHE A 28 -4.64 2.64 -10.45
N TYR A 29 -5.77 2.13 -9.96
CA TYR A 29 -6.15 0.75 -10.27
C TYR A 29 -6.43 0.56 -11.77
N ALA A 30 -7.06 1.53 -12.41
CA ALA A 30 -7.30 1.47 -13.85
C ALA A 30 -6.00 1.38 -14.64
N ARG A 31 -5.00 2.18 -14.27
CA ARG A 31 -3.68 2.19 -14.92
C ARG A 31 -2.93 0.89 -14.66
N MET A 32 -2.96 0.42 -13.41
CA MET A 32 -2.25 -0.80 -13.02
C MET A 32 -2.81 -2.03 -13.74
N PHE A 33 -4.13 -2.18 -13.77
CA PHE A 33 -4.74 -3.34 -14.42
C PHE A 33 -4.67 -3.30 -15.93
N LYS A 34 -4.57 -2.11 -16.52
CA LYS A 34 -4.31 -1.98 -17.94
C LYS A 34 -2.91 -2.47 -18.30
N ALA A 35 -1.93 -2.16 -17.47
CA ALA A 35 -0.55 -2.58 -17.66
C ALA A 35 -0.31 -4.02 -17.22
N HIS A 36 -1.03 -4.48 -16.20
CA HIS A 36 -0.85 -5.80 -15.58
C HIS A 36 -2.20 -6.49 -15.35
N PRO A 37 -2.90 -6.90 -16.44
CA PRO A 37 -4.22 -7.53 -16.31
C PRO A 37 -4.20 -8.84 -15.54
N GLU A 38 -3.05 -9.52 -15.49
CA GLU A 38 -2.88 -10.77 -14.74
C GLU A 38 -3.13 -10.61 -13.24
N LEU A 39 -2.98 -9.40 -12.70
CA LEU A 39 -3.21 -9.15 -11.28
C LEU A 39 -4.67 -9.31 -10.88
N LEU A 40 -5.59 -9.13 -11.81
CA LEU A 40 -7.02 -9.31 -11.54
C LEU A 40 -7.39 -10.77 -11.31
N ASP A 41 -6.61 -11.70 -11.84
CA ASP A 41 -6.97 -13.12 -11.81
C ASP A 41 -6.58 -13.81 -10.51
N GLY A 42 -5.62 -13.29 -9.76
CA GLY A 42 -5.15 -13.97 -8.56
C GLY A 42 -5.02 -13.10 -7.33
N THR A 43 -4.57 -11.87 -7.49
CA THR A 43 -4.21 -11.01 -6.36
C THR A 43 -5.36 -10.10 -5.92
N PHE A 44 -6.12 -9.57 -6.87
CA PHE A 44 -7.18 -8.60 -6.59
C PHE A 44 -8.54 -9.16 -6.94
N SER A 45 -9.51 -8.92 -6.07
CA SER A 45 -10.89 -9.37 -6.28
C SER A 45 -11.58 -8.50 -7.35
N ARG A 46 -12.14 -9.14 -8.36
CA ARG A 46 -12.92 -8.44 -9.39
C ARG A 46 -14.18 -7.80 -8.81
N ALA A 47 -14.80 -8.45 -7.83
CA ALA A 47 -15.98 -7.92 -7.17
C ALA A 47 -15.65 -6.64 -6.39
N ASN A 48 -14.57 -6.65 -5.60
CA ASN A 48 -14.13 -5.48 -4.87
C ASN A 48 -13.68 -4.37 -5.81
N GLN A 49 -13.08 -4.74 -6.93
CA GLN A 49 -12.67 -3.77 -7.94
C GLN A 49 -13.89 -3.08 -8.56
N SER A 50 -14.92 -3.84 -8.90
CA SER A 50 -16.16 -3.29 -9.46
C SER A 50 -16.89 -2.37 -8.48
N SER A 51 -16.88 -2.70 -7.20
CA SER A 51 -17.57 -1.89 -6.17
C SER A 51 -16.74 -0.71 -5.70
N GLY A 52 -15.45 -0.64 -6.05
CA GLY A 52 -14.55 0.41 -5.59
C GLY A 52 -14.04 0.21 -4.16
N GLU A 53 -14.30 -0.94 -3.54
CA GLU A 53 -13.91 -1.20 -2.16
C GLU A 53 -12.38 -1.22 -1.99
N GLN A 54 -11.65 -1.77 -2.96
CA GLN A 54 -10.19 -1.78 -2.90
C GLN A 54 -9.59 -0.37 -2.98
N ALA A 55 -10.16 0.48 -3.84
CA ALA A 55 -9.73 1.87 -3.95
C ALA A 55 -9.94 2.61 -2.63
N LYS A 56 -11.11 2.41 -2.00
CA LYS A 56 -11.41 3.02 -0.71
C LYS A 56 -10.48 2.49 0.40
N ALA A 57 -10.21 1.20 0.40
CA ALA A 57 -9.33 0.59 1.40
C ALA A 57 -7.91 1.13 1.29
N LEU A 58 -7.37 1.23 0.08
CA LEU A 58 -6.05 1.80 -0.14
C LEU A 58 -6.03 3.28 0.27
N ALA A 59 -7.04 4.03 -0.14
CA ALA A 59 -7.17 5.44 0.20
C ALA A 59 -7.13 5.66 1.71
N SER A 60 -7.96 4.90 2.43
CA SER A 60 -8.02 5.00 3.89
C SER A 60 -6.69 4.65 4.54
N SER A 61 -6.03 3.60 4.06
CA SER A 61 -4.75 3.17 4.62
C SER A 61 -3.67 4.23 4.48
N ILE A 62 -3.57 4.83 3.30
CA ILE A 62 -2.57 5.87 3.05
C ILE A 62 -2.83 7.10 3.93
N ALA A 63 -4.08 7.54 3.99
CA ALA A 63 -4.45 8.71 4.79
C ALA A 63 -4.18 8.49 6.28
N VAL A 64 -4.57 7.34 6.82
CA VAL A 64 -4.35 7.01 8.23
C VAL A 64 -2.86 6.91 8.53
N PHE A 65 -2.09 6.28 7.65
CA PHE A 65 -0.65 6.16 7.85
C PHE A 65 0.03 7.53 7.87
N ALA A 66 -0.32 8.41 6.91
CA ALA A 66 0.24 9.76 6.85
C ALA A 66 -0.12 10.57 8.10
N GLN A 67 -1.37 10.51 8.54
CA GLN A 67 -1.81 11.18 9.77
C GLN A 67 -1.04 10.68 10.99
N HIS A 68 -0.82 9.37 11.06
CA HIS A 68 -0.05 8.80 12.16
C HIS A 68 1.38 9.32 12.19
N LEU A 69 2.04 9.39 11.02
CA LEU A 69 3.40 9.92 10.93
C LEU A 69 3.50 11.38 11.37
N LEU A 70 2.47 12.17 11.10
CA LEU A 70 2.45 13.56 11.52
C LEU A 70 2.24 13.70 13.03
N ALA A 71 1.41 12.84 13.62
CA ALA A 71 1.10 12.89 15.05
C ALA A 71 2.18 12.20 15.89
N SER A 72 2.77 11.12 15.39
CA SER A 72 3.73 10.30 16.13
C SER A 72 4.84 9.82 15.19
N PRO A 73 5.77 10.72 14.81
CA PRO A 73 6.74 10.42 13.75
C PRO A 73 7.74 9.30 14.07
N ASP A 74 7.88 8.95 15.34
CA ASP A 74 8.82 7.92 15.78
C ASP A 74 8.20 6.52 15.87
N THR A 75 6.90 6.39 15.59
CA THR A 75 6.18 5.13 15.70
C THR A 75 5.43 4.81 14.41
N THR A 76 4.92 3.58 14.33
CA THR A 76 4.07 3.15 13.20
C THR A 76 2.73 2.66 13.75
N PRO A 77 1.65 2.72 12.96
CA PRO A 77 0.34 2.22 13.39
C PRO A 77 0.31 0.69 13.29
N GLU A 78 0.88 0.02 14.27
CA GLU A 78 1.15 -1.41 14.24
C GLU A 78 -0.07 -2.29 13.99
N ARG A 79 -1.21 -1.96 14.64
CA ARG A 79 -2.44 -2.73 14.44
C ARG A 79 -2.93 -2.69 13.00
N MET A 80 -2.90 -1.50 12.42
CA MET A 80 -3.32 -1.31 11.03
C MET A 80 -2.40 -2.08 10.10
N LEU A 81 -1.09 -1.93 10.29
CA LEU A 81 -0.10 -2.59 9.45
C LEU A 81 -0.18 -4.11 9.59
N ALA A 82 -0.34 -4.63 10.81
CA ALA A 82 -0.46 -6.07 11.02
C ALA A 82 -1.67 -6.64 10.28
N ARG A 83 -2.81 -5.96 10.36
CA ARG A 83 -4.03 -6.40 9.67
C ARG A 83 -3.84 -6.43 8.16
N ILE A 84 -3.22 -5.38 7.62
CA ILE A 84 -2.94 -5.31 6.18
C ILE A 84 -1.95 -6.42 5.78
N ALA A 85 -0.89 -6.63 6.57
CA ALA A 85 0.11 -7.64 6.30
C ALA A 85 -0.49 -9.04 6.26
N HIS A 86 -1.37 -9.37 7.21
CA HIS A 86 -2.07 -10.66 7.24
C HIS A 86 -2.92 -10.86 5.98
N LYS A 87 -3.64 -9.82 5.57
CA LYS A 87 -4.44 -9.89 4.35
C LYS A 87 -3.57 -10.08 3.12
N HIS A 88 -2.48 -9.34 3.03
CA HIS A 88 -1.55 -9.45 1.90
C HIS A 88 -0.93 -10.84 1.79
N THR A 89 -0.52 -11.42 2.91
CA THR A 89 0.05 -12.77 2.87
C THR A 89 -0.97 -13.82 2.48
N SER A 90 -2.24 -13.63 2.85
CA SER A 90 -3.31 -14.54 2.42
C SER A 90 -3.55 -14.47 0.90
N LEU A 91 -3.21 -13.34 0.28
CA LEU A 91 -3.35 -13.13 -1.16
C LEU A 91 -2.07 -13.44 -1.94
N GLY A 92 -0.98 -13.74 -1.24
CA GLY A 92 0.30 -14.04 -1.89
C GLY A 92 1.05 -12.82 -2.40
N ILE A 93 0.84 -11.66 -1.79
CA ILE A 93 1.53 -10.43 -2.19
C ILE A 93 3.04 -10.56 -1.93
N MET A 94 3.85 -10.18 -2.91
CA MET A 94 5.31 -10.25 -2.85
C MET A 94 5.93 -8.85 -2.92
N PRO A 95 7.18 -8.68 -2.45
CA PRO A 95 7.81 -7.35 -2.42
C PRO A 95 7.88 -6.62 -3.76
N ASP A 96 8.08 -7.33 -4.86
CA ASP A 96 8.16 -6.71 -6.19
C ASP A 96 6.84 -6.06 -6.63
N GLN A 97 5.72 -6.50 -6.09
CA GLN A 97 4.42 -5.91 -6.38
C GLN A 97 4.28 -4.49 -5.80
N TYR A 98 5.03 -4.19 -4.75
CA TYR A 98 5.06 -2.83 -4.18
C TYR A 98 5.63 -1.81 -5.15
N GLN A 99 6.60 -2.22 -5.98
CA GLN A 99 7.15 -1.33 -7.01
C GLN A 99 6.13 -1.05 -8.12
N ILE A 100 5.38 -2.08 -8.52
CA ILE A 100 4.29 -1.93 -9.50
C ILE A 100 3.24 -0.95 -8.97
N VAL A 101 2.83 -1.12 -7.73
CA VAL A 101 1.87 -0.21 -7.09
C VAL A 101 2.42 1.21 -7.03
N HIS A 102 3.67 1.37 -6.62
CA HIS A 102 4.33 2.67 -6.54
C HIS A 102 4.28 3.40 -7.87
N ASP A 103 4.71 2.76 -8.93
CA ASP A 103 4.84 3.40 -10.23
C ASP A 103 3.49 3.89 -10.76
N HIS A 104 2.45 3.08 -10.61
CA HIS A 104 1.13 3.44 -11.11
C HIS A 104 0.40 4.41 -10.18
N LEU A 105 0.61 4.30 -8.87
CA LEU A 105 0.03 5.23 -7.90
C LEU A 105 0.58 6.63 -8.11
N PHE A 106 1.89 6.77 -8.26
CA PHE A 106 2.50 8.08 -8.44
C PHE A 106 2.20 8.68 -9.82
N SER A 107 1.99 7.85 -10.84
CA SER A 107 1.46 8.32 -12.12
C SER A 107 0.05 8.89 -11.97
N ALA A 108 -0.79 8.23 -11.18
CA ALA A 108 -2.15 8.70 -10.91
C ALA A 108 -2.14 10.00 -10.11
N ILE A 109 -1.27 10.11 -9.12
CA ILE A 109 -1.11 11.33 -8.33
C ILE A 109 -0.71 12.49 -9.23
N ALA A 110 0.29 12.30 -10.06
CA ALA A 110 0.78 13.35 -10.96
C ALA A 110 -0.32 13.81 -11.93
N SER A 111 -1.11 12.88 -12.45
CA SER A 111 -2.18 13.18 -13.39
C SER A 111 -3.35 13.90 -12.72
N ASN A 112 -3.76 13.45 -11.54
CA ASN A 112 -4.94 14.01 -10.84
C ASN A 112 -4.64 15.31 -10.12
N LEU A 113 -3.39 15.58 -9.78
CA LEU A 113 -2.98 16.78 -9.06
C LEU A 113 -2.03 17.64 -9.88
N GLU A 114 -2.19 17.61 -11.20
CA GLU A 114 -1.39 18.43 -12.10
C GLU A 114 -1.49 19.90 -11.70
N GLY A 115 -0.34 20.57 -11.60
CA GLY A 115 -0.27 21.96 -11.17
C GLY A 115 -0.23 22.15 -9.65
N ILE A 116 -0.51 21.12 -8.87
CA ILE A 116 -0.44 21.14 -7.40
C ILE A 116 0.80 20.43 -6.90
N ILE A 117 1.10 19.28 -7.49
CA ILE A 117 2.27 18.46 -7.09
C ILE A 117 3.54 19.04 -7.71
N THR A 118 4.49 19.40 -6.84
CA THR A 118 5.84 19.78 -7.23
C THR A 118 6.78 18.57 -7.06
N PRO A 119 7.97 18.58 -7.65
CA PRO A 119 8.94 17.50 -7.41
C PRO A 119 9.23 17.26 -5.93
N LYS A 120 9.32 18.31 -5.13
CA LYS A 120 9.57 18.17 -3.69
C LYS A 120 8.40 17.54 -2.96
N ILE A 121 7.17 17.89 -3.34
CA ILE A 121 5.98 17.28 -2.75
C ILE A 121 5.90 15.80 -3.14
N ALA A 122 6.21 15.48 -4.40
CA ALA A 122 6.25 14.10 -4.86
C ALA A 122 7.29 13.28 -4.08
N GLU A 123 8.47 13.84 -3.85
CA GLU A 123 9.51 13.17 -3.05
C GLU A 123 9.04 12.93 -1.61
N ALA A 124 8.34 13.88 -1.02
CA ALA A 124 7.83 13.74 0.33
C ALA A 124 6.82 12.59 0.44
N TRP A 125 5.91 12.50 -0.51
CA TRP A 125 4.93 11.41 -0.55
C TRP A 125 5.57 10.07 -0.93
N ASP A 126 6.62 10.09 -1.75
CA ASP A 126 7.41 8.91 -2.03
C ASP A 126 8.02 8.34 -0.75
N GLU A 127 8.52 9.20 0.10
CA GLU A 127 9.05 8.80 1.40
C GLU A 127 7.97 8.15 2.28
N VAL A 128 6.77 8.74 2.35
CA VAL A 128 5.63 8.15 3.08
C VAL A 128 5.30 6.77 2.54
N TYR A 129 5.20 6.66 1.22
CA TYR A 129 4.89 5.39 0.57
C TYR A 129 5.88 4.30 0.97
N TRP A 130 7.19 4.57 0.85
CA TRP A 130 8.20 3.56 1.14
C TRP A 130 8.35 3.27 2.63
N LEU A 131 8.06 4.22 3.51
CA LEU A 131 7.99 3.93 4.94
C LEU A 131 6.91 2.90 5.23
N MET A 132 5.74 3.07 4.64
CA MET A 132 4.64 2.13 4.81
C MET A 132 4.93 0.80 4.13
N ALA A 133 5.40 0.85 2.88
CA ALA A 133 5.70 -0.35 2.10
C ALA A 133 6.78 -1.19 2.76
N ASN A 134 7.86 -0.57 3.22
CA ASN A 134 8.95 -1.31 3.87
C ASN A 134 8.52 -1.92 5.20
N ALA A 135 7.68 -1.23 5.96
CA ALA A 135 7.13 -1.78 7.20
C ALA A 135 6.24 -3.00 6.91
N LEU A 136 5.40 -2.91 5.87
CA LEU A 136 4.55 -4.02 5.46
C LEU A 136 5.36 -5.19 4.92
N ILE A 137 6.35 -4.92 4.06
CA ILE A 137 7.22 -5.98 3.51
C ILE A 137 7.90 -6.74 4.64
N LYS A 138 8.42 -6.04 5.64
CA LYS A 138 9.09 -6.65 6.77
C LYS A 138 8.14 -7.56 7.56
N LEU A 139 6.93 -7.09 7.84
CA LEU A 139 5.91 -7.88 8.53
C LEU A 139 5.51 -9.10 7.70
N GLU A 140 5.34 -8.92 6.41
CA GLU A 140 4.91 -9.98 5.51
C GLU A 140 6.00 -11.04 5.35
N GLN A 141 7.26 -10.65 5.30
CA GLN A 141 8.37 -11.60 5.28
C GLN A 141 8.38 -12.47 6.54
N GLY A 142 8.11 -11.88 7.69
CA GLY A 142 7.98 -12.62 8.95
C GLY A 142 6.83 -13.63 8.90
N LEU A 143 5.67 -13.21 8.37
CA LEU A 143 4.52 -14.08 8.24
C LEU A 143 4.76 -15.22 7.24
N TYR A 144 5.41 -14.94 6.12
CA TYR A 144 5.77 -15.98 5.16
C TYR A 144 6.76 -16.99 5.75
N ALA A 145 7.69 -16.54 6.57
CA ALA A 145 8.62 -17.43 7.25
C ALA A 145 7.88 -18.35 8.22
N GLU A 146 6.91 -17.83 8.96
CA GLU A 146 6.06 -18.63 9.84
C GLU A 146 5.25 -19.67 9.06
N GLN A 147 4.67 -19.27 7.94
CA GLN A 147 3.91 -20.16 7.09
C GLN A 147 4.79 -21.27 6.49
N ALA A 148 6.01 -20.93 6.12
CA ALA A 148 6.96 -21.92 5.62
C ALA A 148 7.31 -22.95 6.70
N ASN A 149 7.48 -22.52 7.95
CA ASN A 149 7.72 -23.42 9.07
C ASN A 149 6.51 -24.31 9.33
N ASP A 150 5.32 -23.75 9.28
CA ASP A 150 4.07 -24.51 9.43
C ASP A 150 3.93 -25.55 8.31
N LYS A 151 4.30 -25.19 7.10
CA LYS A 151 4.27 -26.10 5.96
C LYS A 151 5.26 -27.26 6.09
N ILE A 152 6.36 -27.06 6.78
CA ILE A 152 7.30 -28.15 7.05
C ILE A 152 6.64 -29.22 7.91
N TRP A 153 5.79 -28.82 8.85
CA TRP A 153 5.04 -29.75 9.69
C TRP A 153 3.78 -30.27 9.04
N MET A 154 3.10 -29.46 8.24
CA MET A 154 1.83 -29.79 7.59
C MET A 154 1.90 -30.99 6.66
N PRO A 155 2.96 -31.17 5.84
CA PRO A 155 3.02 -32.30 4.91
C PRO A 155 2.90 -33.66 5.60
N TRP A 156 3.37 -33.78 6.83
CA TRP A 156 3.24 -35.04 7.57
C TRP A 156 1.80 -35.43 7.81
N ARG A 157 0.96 -34.46 8.09
CA ARG A 157 -0.47 -34.70 8.31
C ARG A 157 -1.19 -34.98 7.02
N VAL A 158 -0.81 -34.32 5.95
CA VAL A 158 -1.44 -34.47 4.64
C VAL A 158 -1.08 -35.81 4.02
N THR A 159 0.17 -36.21 4.10
CA THR A 159 0.63 -37.45 3.47
C THR A 159 0.07 -38.69 4.12
N GLU A 160 -0.36 -38.61 5.35
CA GLU A 160 -0.98 -39.71 6.07
C GLU A 160 -2.39 -40.01 5.60
N LYS A 161 -2.93 -39.13 4.82
CA LYS A 161 -4.25 -39.31 4.27
C LYS A 161 -4.19 -40.09 2.97
#